data_a39cf482863d99b456e3f9b7e6072750
#
_entry.id   a39cf482863d99b456e3f9b7e6072750
#
_cell.length_a   1.000
_cell.length_b   1.000
_cell.length_c   1.000
_cell.angle_alpha   90.00
_cell.angle_beta   90.00
_cell.angle_gamma   90.00
#
_symmetry.space_group_name_H-M   'P 1'
#
loop_
_entity.id
_entity.type
_entity.pdbx_description
1 polymer ?
#
loop_
_entity_poly.entity_id
_entity_poly.type
_entity_poly.pdbx_seq_one_letter_code
_entity_poly.pdbx_strand_id
1 'polypeptide(L)'
;MSNYIGEPIYFFGSIQRCDYFPGLSDIDIDIFTFDEKTTLMKLQKFLDMDKSDFKKFVYKIDKIDNKINEVVIGYKTKYIDTENSLTVEISVFNEKYKEVILNEHKSKFDLPFYITWFLMFLKVLHYNLGILPIYYYSLIKKIITNKFYDYNKS
;
A
#
# COMPACT_ATOMS: atom_id res chain seq x y z
N MET A 1 -7.68 -4.91 -15.48
CA MET A 1 -7.52 -3.50 -14.99
C MET A 1 -6.44 -2.76 -15.79
N SER A 2 -5.17 -3.18 -15.78
CA SER A 2 -4.07 -2.47 -16.49
C SER A 2 -4.38 -2.18 -17.97
N ASN A 3 -4.81 -3.19 -18.72
CA ASN A 3 -5.18 -3.03 -20.14
C ASN A 3 -6.33 -2.04 -20.37
N TYR A 4 -7.27 -1.92 -19.44
CA TYR A 4 -8.41 -0.99 -19.55
C TYR A 4 -8.00 0.45 -19.23
N ILE A 5 -7.16 0.61 -18.21
CA ILE A 5 -6.68 1.93 -17.78
C ILE A 5 -5.63 2.46 -18.76
N GLY A 6 -4.81 1.58 -19.33
CA GLY A 6 -3.68 1.90 -20.20
C GLY A 6 -2.40 2.24 -19.44
N GLU A 7 -2.38 1.96 -18.13
CA GLU A 7 -1.24 2.21 -17.25
C GLU A 7 -0.79 0.92 -16.55
N PRO A 8 0.49 0.74 -16.28
CA PRO A 8 1.00 -0.38 -15.52
C PRO A 8 0.55 -0.30 -14.04
N ILE A 9 0.34 -1.47 -13.44
CA ILE A 9 -0.05 -1.61 -12.04
C ILE A 9 1.13 -2.17 -11.26
N TYR A 10 1.44 -1.53 -10.15
CA TYR A 10 2.52 -1.91 -9.25
C TYR A 10 1.94 -2.41 -7.94
N PHE A 11 2.21 -3.67 -7.61
CA PHE A 11 1.81 -4.25 -6.34
C PHE A 11 2.81 -3.89 -5.25
N PHE A 12 2.32 -3.70 -4.03
CA PHE A 12 3.17 -3.49 -2.86
C PHE A 12 2.54 -4.08 -1.58
N GLY A 13 3.11 -3.79 -0.42
CA GLY A 13 2.55 -4.25 0.85
C GLY A 13 2.69 -5.75 1.10
N SER A 14 1.67 -6.35 1.69
CA SER A 14 1.72 -7.74 2.16
C SER A 14 1.87 -8.77 1.06
N ILE A 15 1.39 -8.47 -0.16
CA ILE A 15 1.47 -9.37 -1.29
C ILE A 15 2.93 -9.60 -1.76
N GLN A 16 3.76 -8.55 -1.69
CA GLN A 16 5.17 -8.66 -2.04
C GLN A 16 6.03 -9.25 -0.92
N ARG A 17 5.67 -8.98 0.34
CA ARG A 17 6.40 -9.51 1.50
C ARG A 17 6.12 -10.98 1.82
N CYS A 18 5.28 -11.66 1.05
CA CYS A 18 4.85 -13.04 1.32
C CYS A 18 4.13 -13.22 2.67
N ASP A 19 3.58 -12.14 3.26
CA ASP A 19 2.75 -12.17 4.45
C ASP A 19 1.27 -11.86 4.14
N TYR A 20 0.86 -12.09 2.89
CA TYR A 20 -0.52 -11.92 2.44
C TYR A 20 -1.44 -13.04 2.95
N PHE A 21 -2.58 -12.67 3.51
CA PHE A 21 -3.64 -13.58 3.95
C PHE A 21 -4.87 -13.39 3.05
N PRO A 22 -5.21 -14.36 2.19
CA PRO A 22 -6.38 -14.28 1.32
C PRO A 22 -7.67 -13.98 2.10
N GLY A 23 -8.47 -13.04 1.61
CA GLY A 23 -9.73 -12.64 2.24
C GLY A 23 -9.61 -11.76 3.49
N LEU A 24 -8.39 -11.57 4.04
CA LEU A 24 -8.17 -10.83 5.29
C LEU A 24 -7.18 -9.67 5.11
N SER A 25 -6.23 -9.81 4.20
CA SER A 25 -5.28 -8.73 3.88
C SER A 25 -5.75 -7.96 2.65
N ASP A 26 -5.58 -6.65 2.68
CA ASP A 26 -5.78 -5.80 1.52
C ASP A 26 -4.68 -6.07 0.48
N ILE A 27 -5.04 -5.97 -0.80
CA ILE A 27 -4.10 -5.92 -1.91
C ILE A 27 -3.80 -4.45 -2.19
N ASP A 28 -2.57 -4.05 -1.95
CA ASP A 28 -2.13 -2.68 -2.15
C ASP A 28 -1.56 -2.53 -3.57
N ILE A 29 -2.03 -1.54 -4.34
CA ILE A 29 -1.54 -1.24 -5.68
C ILE A 29 -1.34 0.25 -5.90
N ASP A 30 -0.27 0.57 -6.64
CA ASP A 30 0.00 1.92 -7.12
C ASP A 30 -0.13 1.99 -8.65
N ILE A 31 -0.64 3.11 -9.12
CA ILE A 31 -0.72 3.48 -10.53
C ILE A 31 -0.04 4.83 -10.69
N PHE A 32 0.91 4.90 -11.61
CA PHE A 32 1.61 6.14 -11.95
C PHE A 32 1.16 6.58 -13.35
N THR A 33 0.82 7.85 -13.49
CA THR A 33 0.27 8.39 -14.73
C THR A 33 0.63 9.87 -14.92
N PHE A 34 0.73 10.32 -16.15
CA PHE A 34 0.84 11.75 -16.47
C PHE A 34 -0.51 12.46 -16.47
N ASP A 35 -1.63 11.72 -16.63
CA ASP A 35 -3.00 12.25 -16.63
C ASP A 35 -3.84 11.57 -15.55
N GLU A 36 -3.69 12.04 -14.32
CA GLU A 36 -4.42 11.55 -13.15
C GLU A 36 -5.95 11.62 -13.35
N LYS A 37 -6.43 12.67 -14.00
CA LYS A 37 -7.88 12.89 -14.20
C LYS A 37 -8.48 11.79 -15.10
N THR A 38 -7.86 11.53 -16.22
CA THR A 38 -8.32 10.47 -17.16
C THR A 38 -8.21 9.10 -16.53
N THR A 39 -7.11 8.82 -15.80
CA THR A 39 -6.92 7.56 -15.09
C THR A 39 -7.97 7.34 -14.02
N LEU A 40 -8.29 8.36 -13.21
CA LEU A 40 -9.37 8.28 -12.22
C LEU A 40 -10.74 8.05 -12.87
N MET A 41 -11.06 8.71 -13.98
CA MET A 41 -12.32 8.49 -14.71
C MET A 41 -12.43 7.05 -15.25
N LYS A 42 -11.33 6.47 -15.73
CA LYS A 42 -11.30 5.07 -16.18
C LYS A 42 -11.46 4.10 -15.00
N LEU A 43 -10.81 4.38 -13.88
CA LEU A 43 -10.97 3.59 -12.65
C LEU A 43 -12.41 3.60 -12.13
N GLN A 44 -13.04 4.78 -12.09
CA GLN A 44 -14.45 4.93 -11.71
C GLN A 44 -15.35 4.02 -12.54
N LYS A 45 -15.20 4.06 -13.87
CA LYS A 45 -15.98 3.22 -14.78
C LYS A 45 -15.67 1.73 -14.63
N PHE A 46 -14.41 1.38 -14.42
CA PHE A 46 -13.99 -0.02 -14.30
C PHE A 46 -14.47 -0.68 -13.02
N LEU A 47 -14.47 0.07 -11.91
CA LEU A 47 -14.82 -0.42 -10.58
C LEU A 47 -16.27 -0.14 -10.20
N ASP A 48 -17.02 0.57 -11.07
CA ASP A 48 -18.38 1.06 -10.78
C ASP A 48 -18.46 1.86 -9.47
N MET A 49 -17.55 2.83 -9.33
CA MET A 49 -17.38 3.66 -8.14
C MET A 49 -17.63 5.12 -8.42
N ASP A 50 -18.07 5.86 -7.41
CA ASP A 50 -18.26 7.32 -7.50
C ASP A 50 -16.95 8.09 -7.36
N LYS A 51 -16.95 9.32 -7.90
CA LYS A 51 -15.79 10.21 -7.77
C LYS A 51 -15.45 10.53 -6.31
N SER A 52 -16.45 10.57 -5.43
CA SER A 52 -16.29 10.81 -3.99
C SER A 52 -15.52 9.72 -3.25
N ASP A 53 -15.43 8.51 -3.83
CA ASP A 53 -14.70 7.39 -3.26
C ASP A 53 -13.18 7.54 -3.42
N PHE A 54 -12.76 8.39 -4.36
CA PHE A 54 -11.37 8.72 -4.60
C PHE A 54 -10.93 9.93 -3.77
N LYS A 55 -10.34 9.65 -2.61
CA LYS A 55 -9.92 10.68 -1.68
C LYS A 55 -8.52 11.18 -2.01
N LYS A 56 -8.36 12.50 -2.07
CA LYS A 56 -7.04 13.12 -2.18
C LYS A 56 -6.29 12.93 -0.87
N PHE A 57 -5.03 12.51 -0.95
CA PHE A 57 -4.17 12.35 0.22
C PHE A 57 -2.77 12.88 -0.01
N VAL A 58 -2.08 13.10 1.08
CA VAL A 58 -0.69 13.58 1.09
C VAL A 58 0.20 12.45 1.55
N TYR A 59 1.16 12.09 0.70
CA TYR A 59 2.19 11.12 1.00
C TYR A 59 3.49 11.85 1.29
N LYS A 60 4.05 11.63 2.47
CA LYS A 60 5.32 12.24 2.88
C LYS A 60 6.43 11.23 2.67
N ILE A 61 7.44 11.61 1.92
CA ILE A 61 8.62 10.79 1.65
C ILE A 61 9.78 11.37 2.44
N ASP A 62 10.29 10.58 3.38
CA ASP A 62 11.49 10.93 4.15
C ASP A 62 12.73 10.53 3.33
N LYS A 63 13.40 11.51 2.73
CA LYS A 63 14.71 11.28 2.11
C LYS A 63 15.82 11.29 3.16
N ILE A 64 16.68 10.27 3.12
CA ILE A 64 17.75 10.04 4.10
C ILE A 64 18.90 11.05 3.96
N ASP A 65 19.17 11.53 2.75
CA ASP A 65 20.25 12.50 2.48
C ASP A 65 19.66 13.88 2.19
N ASN A 66 19.86 14.77 3.18
CA ASN A 66 19.65 16.21 3.10
C ASN A 66 18.22 16.74 2.87
N LYS A 67 17.46 16.82 3.97
CA LYS A 67 16.52 17.94 4.26
C LYS A 67 15.35 18.24 3.31
N ILE A 68 14.95 17.37 2.41
CA ILE A 68 13.73 17.62 1.64
C ILE A 68 12.72 16.54 1.94
N ASN A 69 11.81 16.82 2.87
CA ASN A 69 10.54 16.09 2.98
C ASN A 69 9.77 16.35 1.69
N GLU A 70 9.86 15.45 0.74
CA GLU A 70 9.10 15.57 -0.50
C GLU A 70 7.64 15.20 -0.23
N VAL A 71 6.77 16.18 -0.48
CA VAL A 71 5.33 15.99 -0.33
C VAL A 71 4.75 15.60 -1.66
N VAL A 72 4.24 14.38 -1.74
CA VAL A 72 3.54 13.86 -2.91
C VAL A 72 2.05 13.90 -2.67
N ILE A 73 1.32 14.43 -3.61
CA ILE A 73 -0.14 14.40 -3.60
C ILE A 73 -0.59 13.28 -4.50
N GLY A 74 -1.48 12.43 -3.99
CA GLY A 74 -2.10 11.34 -4.75
C GLY A 74 -3.58 11.22 -4.47
N TYR A 75 -4.21 10.26 -5.13
CA TYR A 75 -5.60 9.88 -4.91
C TYR A 75 -5.64 8.42 -4.46
N LYS A 76 -6.51 8.12 -3.50
CA LYS A 76 -6.64 6.80 -2.92
C LYS A 76 -8.10 6.38 -2.87
N THR A 77 -8.34 5.13 -3.21
CA THR A 77 -9.64 4.48 -3.04
C THR A 77 -9.47 3.07 -2.51
N LYS A 78 -10.56 2.53 -1.95
CA LYS A 78 -10.63 1.15 -1.47
C LYS A 78 -11.81 0.47 -2.15
N TYR A 79 -11.53 -0.52 -2.97
CA TYR A 79 -12.52 -1.36 -3.62
C TYR A 79 -12.70 -2.64 -2.80
N ILE A 80 -13.96 -3.00 -2.54
CA ILE A 80 -14.32 -4.19 -1.76
C ILE A 80 -15.21 -5.06 -2.64
N ASP A 81 -14.71 -6.25 -2.98
CA ASP A 81 -15.47 -7.31 -3.62
C ASP A 81 -15.92 -8.29 -2.54
N THR A 82 -17.20 -8.19 -2.16
CA THR A 82 -17.78 -9.02 -1.11
C THR A 82 -17.97 -10.47 -1.55
N GLU A 83 -18.20 -10.74 -2.85
CA GLU A 83 -18.39 -12.07 -3.37
C GLU A 83 -17.10 -12.89 -3.30
N ASN A 84 -15.97 -12.28 -3.61
CA ASN A 84 -14.68 -12.96 -3.59
C ASN A 84 -13.87 -12.69 -2.32
N SER A 85 -14.45 -11.98 -1.34
CA SER A 85 -13.77 -11.57 -0.11
C SER A 85 -12.44 -10.86 -0.40
N LEU A 86 -12.45 -9.98 -1.42
CA LEU A 86 -11.26 -9.29 -1.89
C LEU A 86 -11.35 -7.80 -1.56
N THR A 87 -10.30 -7.27 -0.98
CA THR A 87 -10.15 -5.85 -0.76
C THR A 87 -8.91 -5.35 -1.48
N VAL A 88 -9.08 -4.33 -2.33
CA VAL A 88 -8.00 -3.71 -3.11
C VAL A 88 -7.92 -2.23 -2.74
N GLU A 89 -6.77 -1.82 -2.25
CA GLU A 89 -6.45 -0.43 -1.99
C GLU A 89 -5.64 0.13 -3.17
N ILE A 90 -6.19 1.14 -3.83
CA ILE A 90 -5.63 1.69 -5.06
C ILE A 90 -5.14 3.11 -4.80
N SER A 91 -3.88 3.37 -5.07
CA SER A 91 -3.29 4.71 -5.05
C SER A 91 -2.92 5.14 -6.47
N VAL A 92 -3.24 6.38 -6.81
CA VAL A 92 -2.90 7.00 -8.10
C VAL A 92 -2.00 8.20 -7.85
N PHE A 93 -0.84 8.20 -8.48
CA PHE A 93 0.17 9.24 -8.36
C PHE A 93 0.58 9.78 -9.73
N ASN A 94 1.16 10.97 -9.72
CA ASN A 94 1.81 11.49 -10.92
C ASN A 94 3.08 10.67 -11.24
N GLU A 95 3.31 10.38 -12.52
CA GLU A 95 4.45 9.57 -13.03
C GLU A 95 5.81 10.12 -12.56
N LYS A 96 5.95 11.44 -12.39
CA LYS A 96 7.18 12.07 -11.90
C LYS A 96 7.66 11.57 -10.54
N TYR A 97 6.74 11.01 -9.73
CA TYR A 97 7.06 10.51 -8.38
C TYR A 97 7.32 9.01 -8.34
N LYS A 98 7.19 8.32 -9.47
CA LYS A 98 7.25 6.86 -9.57
C LYS A 98 8.53 6.28 -8.95
N GLU A 99 9.69 6.73 -9.38
CA GLU A 99 10.96 6.17 -8.89
C GLU A 99 11.12 6.36 -7.38
N VAL A 100 10.75 7.53 -6.88
CA VAL A 100 10.90 7.86 -5.46
C VAL A 100 9.97 6.99 -4.61
N ILE A 101 8.70 6.81 -5.03
CA ILE A 101 7.72 5.99 -4.30
C ILE A 101 8.09 4.51 -4.37
N LEU A 102 8.47 4.00 -5.56
CA LEU A 102 8.87 2.60 -5.70
C LEU A 102 10.13 2.27 -4.89
N ASN A 103 11.11 3.16 -4.85
CA ASN A 103 12.30 2.99 -4.02
C ASN A 103 11.96 2.98 -2.52
N GLU A 104 11.04 3.84 -2.09
CA GLU A 104 10.56 3.82 -0.71
C GLU A 104 9.83 2.53 -0.38
N HIS A 105 8.96 2.04 -1.27
CA HIS A 105 8.31 0.74 -1.08
C HIS A 105 9.33 -0.38 -1.01
N LYS A 106 10.30 -0.41 -1.93
CA LYS A 106 11.36 -1.42 -1.93
C LYS A 106 12.12 -1.45 -0.60
N SER A 107 12.47 -0.30 -0.05
CA SER A 107 13.15 -0.23 1.26
C SER A 107 12.31 -0.77 2.42
N LYS A 108 10.98 -0.75 2.30
CA LYS A 108 10.05 -1.31 3.29
C LYS A 108 9.82 -2.82 3.12
N PHE A 109 10.24 -3.42 1.98
CA PHE A 109 10.10 -4.85 1.73
C PHE A 109 11.31 -5.66 2.15
N ASP A 110 12.51 -5.07 2.13
CA ASP A 110 13.75 -5.73 2.51
C ASP A 110 13.81 -5.96 4.03
N LEU A 111 12.74 -6.57 4.57
CA LEU A 111 12.70 -6.99 5.97
C LEU A 111 13.41 -8.35 6.13
N PRO A 112 14.23 -8.52 7.18
CA PRO A 112 14.78 -9.80 7.51
C PRO A 112 13.68 -10.88 7.61
N PHE A 113 13.96 -12.10 7.18
CA PHE A 113 12.98 -13.18 7.14
C PHE A 113 12.28 -13.43 8.48
N TYR A 114 12.99 -13.30 9.61
CA TYR A 114 12.42 -13.50 10.94
C TYR A 114 11.39 -12.42 11.31
N ILE A 115 11.51 -11.20 10.75
CA ILE A 115 10.52 -10.13 10.92
C ILE A 115 9.27 -10.45 10.12
N THR A 116 9.41 -10.90 8.87
CA THR A 116 8.29 -11.34 8.03
C THR A 116 7.51 -12.47 8.72
N TRP A 117 8.22 -13.46 9.27
CA TRP A 117 7.63 -14.54 10.06
C TRP A 117 6.89 -14.03 11.30
N PHE A 118 7.47 -13.07 12.00
CA PHE A 118 6.83 -12.46 13.16
C PHE A 118 5.56 -11.68 12.78
N LEU A 119 5.60 -10.91 11.70
CA LEU A 119 4.41 -10.22 11.17
C LEU A 119 3.32 -11.21 10.77
N MET A 120 3.70 -12.34 10.16
CA MET A 120 2.77 -13.42 9.83
C MET A 120 2.15 -14.04 11.09
N PHE A 121 2.95 -14.30 12.12
CA PHE A 121 2.46 -14.79 13.41
C PHE A 121 1.47 -13.80 14.06
N LEU A 122 1.77 -12.50 14.04
CA LEU A 122 0.83 -11.47 14.54
C LEU A 122 -0.50 -11.48 13.77
N LYS A 123 -0.47 -11.71 12.45
CA LYS A 123 -1.67 -11.85 11.63
C LYS A 123 -2.49 -13.07 12.04
N VAL A 124 -1.85 -14.21 12.28
CA VAL A 124 -2.53 -15.42 12.76
C VAL A 124 -3.21 -15.15 14.12
N LEU A 125 -2.52 -14.49 15.05
CA LEU A 125 -3.09 -14.14 16.35
C LEU A 125 -4.29 -13.19 16.22
N HIS A 126 -4.24 -12.27 15.25
CA HIS A 126 -5.31 -11.30 15.06
C HIS A 126 -6.49 -11.89 14.29
N TYR A 127 -6.23 -12.47 13.10
CA TYR A 127 -7.29 -12.89 12.18
C TYR A 127 -7.84 -14.28 12.47
N ASN A 128 -6.98 -15.26 12.79
CA ASN A 128 -7.43 -16.64 12.95
C ASN A 128 -7.86 -16.95 14.39
N LEU A 129 -7.12 -16.46 15.36
CA LEU A 129 -7.37 -16.77 16.77
C LEU A 129 -8.20 -15.70 17.49
N GLY A 130 -8.31 -14.50 16.93
CA GLY A 130 -9.05 -13.38 17.53
C GLY A 130 -8.50 -12.89 18.89
N ILE A 131 -7.29 -13.34 19.27
CA ILE A 131 -6.69 -13.05 20.57
C ILE A 131 -6.11 -11.63 20.61
N LEU A 132 -5.60 -11.14 19.49
CA LEU A 132 -4.95 -9.84 19.38
C LEU A 132 -5.90 -8.77 18.84
N PRO A 133 -6.37 -7.80 19.66
CA PRO A 133 -7.20 -6.71 19.18
C PRO A 133 -6.50 -5.88 18.09
N ILE A 134 -7.28 -5.34 17.14
CA ILE A 134 -6.79 -4.57 15.98
C ILE A 134 -5.87 -3.40 16.39
N TYR A 135 -6.17 -2.76 17.51
CA TYR A 135 -5.37 -1.66 18.03
C TYR A 135 -3.93 -2.10 18.35
N TYR A 136 -3.77 -3.20 19.10
CA TYR A 136 -2.44 -3.72 19.46
C TYR A 136 -1.73 -4.31 18.25
N TYR A 137 -2.44 -4.99 17.37
CA TYR A 137 -1.90 -5.49 16.11
C TYR A 137 -1.28 -4.36 15.28
N SER A 138 -2.03 -3.28 15.03
CA SER A 138 -1.54 -2.16 14.24
C SER A 138 -0.41 -1.39 14.92
N LEU A 139 -0.44 -1.25 16.26
CA LEU A 139 0.62 -0.61 17.03
C LEU A 139 1.94 -1.41 16.95
N ILE A 140 1.89 -2.72 17.21
CA ILE A 140 3.07 -3.60 17.15
C ILE A 140 3.64 -3.63 15.74
N LYS A 141 2.79 -3.81 14.73
CA LYS A 141 3.18 -3.78 13.33
C LYS A 141 3.92 -2.48 13.00
N LYS A 142 3.37 -1.32 13.39
CA LYS A 142 3.97 -0.01 13.13
C LYS A 142 5.33 0.16 13.81
N ILE A 143 5.45 -0.25 15.07
CA ILE A 143 6.72 -0.15 15.82
C ILE A 143 7.81 -0.98 15.13
N ILE A 144 7.49 -2.22 14.77
CA ILE A 144 8.45 -3.12 14.14
C ILE A 144 8.86 -2.60 12.77
N THR A 145 7.91 -2.27 11.91
CA THR A 145 8.22 -1.81 10.56
C THR A 145 9.02 -0.50 10.57
N ASN A 146 8.70 0.45 11.45
CA ASN A 146 9.45 1.70 11.56
C ASN A 146 10.87 1.47 12.09
N LYS A 147 11.04 0.66 13.14
CA LYS A 147 12.37 0.40 13.73
C LYS A 147 13.32 -0.26 12.74
N PHE A 148 12.82 -1.21 11.93
CA PHE A 148 13.64 -1.87 10.92
C PHE A 148 13.86 -1.00 9.67
N TYR A 149 12.93 -0.13 9.36
CA TYR A 149 13.09 0.86 8.31
C TYR A 149 14.24 1.84 8.66
N ASP A 150 14.29 2.33 9.90
CA ASP A 150 15.37 3.23 10.36
C ASP A 150 16.72 2.51 10.40
N TYR A 151 16.75 1.23 10.76
CA TYR A 151 17.97 0.43 10.79
C TYR A 151 18.57 0.18 9.40
N ASN A 152 17.75 -0.05 8.39
CA ASN A 152 18.22 -0.24 7.01
C ASN A 152 18.66 1.07 6.34
N LYS A 153 18.41 2.21 6.97
CA LYS A 153 18.81 3.55 6.51
C LYS A 153 20.14 4.04 7.09
N SER A 154 20.64 3.42 8.16
CA SER A 154 21.92 3.74 8.78
C SER A 154 23.07 2.94 8.17
#